data_9b759109aa949f7d70aa5f761f8fc8cb
#
_entry.id   9b759109aa949f7d70aa5f761f8fc8cb
#
_cell.length_a   1.000
_cell.length_b   1.000
_cell.length_c   1.000
_cell.angle_alpha   90.00
_cell.angle_beta   90.00
_cell.angle_gamma   90.00
#
_symmetry.space_group_name_H-M   'P 1'
#
loop_
_entity.id
_entity.type
_entity.pdbx_description
1 polymer ?
#
loop_
_entity_poly.entity_id
_entity_poly.type
_entity_poly.pdbx_seq_one_letter_code
_entity_poly.pdbx_strand_id
1 'polypeptide(L)'
;FYKSGGELNLAVTLPDNKNVNKSGRVYIDDFCNKHNIPLLKNSHINNEEVIKTIRKIDIDWLFIIGWSQIASQDLLNSTRKGIIGMHPTLLPQGRGRASIPWSIIKNLKKTGVTMFKMDDCVDSGPIISQIEIPLNKQITATTLYKNVIDAHCQLIKKTTPAILHRKLKLTP
;
A
#
# COMPACT_ATOMS: atom_id res chain seq x y z
N PHE A 1 -7.58 6.63 4.89
CA PHE A 1 -7.61 6.06 6.24
C PHE A 1 -7.92 7.13 7.28
N TYR A 2 -7.07 8.17 7.41
CA TYR A 2 -7.28 9.27 8.37
C TYR A 2 -8.68 9.89 8.28
N LYS A 3 -9.12 10.29 7.06
CA LYS A 3 -10.48 10.84 6.83
C LYS A 3 -11.62 9.84 7.11
N SER A 4 -11.31 8.58 7.30
CA SER A 4 -12.28 7.50 7.63
C SER A 4 -12.23 7.13 9.12
N GLY A 5 -11.62 7.95 9.97
CA GLY A 5 -11.56 7.76 11.41
C GLY A 5 -10.38 6.91 11.91
N GLY A 6 -9.45 6.57 11.04
CA GLY A 6 -8.23 5.86 11.44
C GLY A 6 -7.18 6.83 12.03
N GLU A 7 -6.50 6.42 13.07
CA GLU A 7 -5.40 7.15 13.66
C GLU A 7 -4.09 6.82 12.94
N LEU A 8 -3.31 7.86 12.58
CA LEU A 8 -1.99 7.72 11.95
C LEU A 8 -0.91 8.13 12.96
N ASN A 9 -0.22 7.14 13.51
CA ASN A 9 0.79 7.35 14.55
C ASN A 9 2.20 7.56 13.97
N LEU A 10 2.42 7.19 12.71
CA LEU A 10 3.67 7.37 11.99
C LEU A 10 3.44 7.37 10.49
N ALA A 11 4.15 8.21 9.78
CA ALA A 11 4.33 8.12 8.33
C ALA A 11 5.80 7.87 8.01
N VAL A 12 6.07 6.95 7.07
CA VAL A 12 7.44 6.69 6.58
C VAL A 12 7.48 6.97 5.09
N THR A 13 8.46 7.73 4.65
CA THR A 13 8.64 8.08 3.23
C THR A 13 10.11 8.13 2.87
N LEU A 14 10.38 8.17 1.56
CA LEU A 14 11.75 8.29 1.07
C LEU A 14 12.31 9.71 1.31
N PRO A 15 13.63 9.87 1.53
CA PRO A 15 14.28 11.18 1.60
C PRO A 15 14.13 11.94 0.27
N ASP A 16 14.06 13.27 0.34
CA ASP A 16 13.77 14.12 -0.83
C ASP A 16 14.84 14.01 -1.91
N ASN A 17 16.12 13.88 -1.53
CA ASN A 17 17.26 13.72 -2.45
C ASN A 17 17.29 12.38 -3.19
N LYS A 18 16.55 11.39 -2.75
CA LYS A 18 16.48 10.05 -3.39
C LYS A 18 15.36 9.92 -4.44
N ASN A 19 14.61 10.98 -4.72
CA ASN A 19 13.30 10.86 -5.37
C ASN A 19 13.06 11.79 -6.56
N VAL A 20 14.05 12.55 -6.99
CA VAL A 20 13.91 13.57 -8.03
C VAL A 20 13.29 13.03 -9.34
N ASN A 21 13.49 11.74 -9.63
CA ASN A 21 13.03 11.09 -10.87
C ASN A 21 12.03 9.94 -10.64
N LYS A 22 11.36 9.85 -9.48
CA LYS A 22 10.38 8.78 -9.25
C LYS A 22 8.98 9.20 -9.65
N SER A 23 8.42 8.52 -10.64
CA SER A 23 7.03 8.69 -11.06
C SER A 23 6.05 8.44 -9.89
N GLY A 24 5.03 9.27 -9.77
CA GLY A 24 4.00 9.13 -8.74
C GLY A 24 4.41 9.55 -7.34
N ARG A 25 5.56 10.21 -7.18
CA ARG A 25 5.99 10.75 -5.88
C ARG A 25 5.02 11.81 -5.38
N VAL A 26 4.60 11.66 -4.14
CA VAL A 26 3.84 12.67 -3.39
C VAL A 26 4.63 13.02 -2.13
N TYR A 27 4.81 14.31 -1.89
CA TYR A 27 5.39 14.82 -0.64
C TYR A 27 4.27 14.93 0.39
N ILE A 28 4.49 14.34 1.55
CA ILE A 28 3.46 14.27 2.62
C ILE A 28 3.81 15.12 3.83
N ASP A 29 4.87 15.90 3.73
CA ASP A 29 5.40 16.75 4.81
C ASP A 29 4.34 17.71 5.36
N ASP A 30 3.70 18.49 4.47
CA ASP A 30 2.66 19.44 4.87
C ASP A 30 1.44 18.76 5.50
N PHE A 31 1.07 17.59 4.98
CA PHE A 31 -0.02 16.80 5.55
C PHE A 31 0.34 16.30 6.95
N CYS A 32 1.53 15.76 7.13
CA CYS A 32 2.01 15.28 8.42
C CYS A 32 2.12 16.42 9.43
N ASN A 33 2.70 17.55 9.04
CA ASN A 33 2.81 18.73 9.89
C ASN A 33 1.43 19.24 10.33
N LYS A 34 0.50 19.40 9.35
CA LYS A 34 -0.87 19.88 9.63
C LYS A 34 -1.64 19.01 10.61
N HIS A 35 -1.36 17.71 10.63
CA HIS A 35 -2.08 16.73 11.44
C HIS A 35 -1.25 16.18 12.62
N ASN A 36 -0.08 16.77 12.90
CA ASN A 36 0.84 16.35 13.95
C ASN A 36 1.21 14.86 13.87
N ILE A 37 1.39 14.34 12.63
CA ILE A 37 1.80 12.97 12.39
C ILE A 37 3.32 12.91 12.30
N PRO A 38 4.01 12.14 13.16
CA PRO A 38 5.46 11.94 13.05
C PRO A 38 5.83 11.43 11.65
N LEU A 39 6.83 12.07 11.01
CA LEU A 39 7.31 11.71 9.69
C LEU A 39 8.76 11.25 9.77
N LEU A 40 9.00 9.99 9.37
CA LEU A 40 10.32 9.42 9.26
C LEU A 40 10.72 9.30 7.78
N LYS A 41 11.84 9.93 7.40
CA LYS A 41 12.39 9.83 6.04
C LYS A 41 13.52 8.79 6.01
N ASN A 42 13.30 7.66 5.33
CA ASN A 42 14.30 6.61 5.21
C ASN A 42 14.30 5.99 3.81
N SER A 43 15.46 5.60 3.31
CA SER A 43 15.60 5.03 1.96
C SER A 43 15.24 3.56 1.85
N HIS A 44 15.11 2.87 2.99
CA HIS A 44 14.83 1.44 3.01
C HIS A 44 13.84 1.06 4.12
N ILE A 45 12.75 0.38 3.74
CA ILE A 45 11.69 0.01 4.70
C ILE A 45 12.18 -0.96 5.79
N ASN A 46 13.17 -1.78 5.50
CA ASN A 46 13.78 -2.72 6.45
C ASN A 46 14.95 -2.11 7.24
N ASN A 47 15.11 -0.79 7.21
CA ASN A 47 16.13 -0.13 8.00
C ASN A 47 15.84 -0.33 9.50
N GLU A 48 16.88 -0.56 10.28
CA GLU A 48 16.77 -0.86 11.71
C GLU A 48 16.08 0.26 12.50
N GLU A 49 16.35 1.51 12.16
CA GLU A 49 15.70 2.68 12.76
C GLU A 49 14.18 2.68 12.50
N VAL A 50 13.77 2.35 11.25
CA VAL A 50 12.34 2.23 10.88
C VAL A 50 11.67 1.16 11.73
N ILE A 51 12.26 -0.04 11.78
CA ILE A 51 11.70 -1.18 12.53
C ILE A 51 11.66 -0.88 14.04
N LYS A 52 12.72 -0.31 14.61
CA LYS A 52 12.75 0.10 16.02
C LYS A 52 11.67 1.15 16.33
N THR A 53 11.50 2.13 15.44
CA THR A 53 10.48 3.17 15.61
C THR A 53 9.08 2.59 15.58
N ILE A 54 8.78 1.69 14.62
CA ILE A 54 7.48 1.01 14.54
C ILE A 54 7.20 0.20 15.81
N ARG A 55 8.16 -0.59 16.27
CA ARG A 55 8.03 -1.38 17.50
C ARG A 55 7.81 -0.52 18.75
N LYS A 56 8.52 0.62 18.85
CA LYS A 56 8.39 1.55 19.97
C LYS A 56 7.01 2.20 20.06
N ILE A 57 6.39 2.51 18.90
CA ILE A 57 5.04 3.10 18.85
C ILE A 57 3.96 2.05 19.13
N ASP A 58 4.25 0.78 18.94
CA ASP A 58 3.36 -0.37 19.19
C ASP A 58 2.04 -0.29 18.42
N ILE A 59 2.13 -0.07 17.10
CA ILE A 59 0.99 0.06 16.20
C ILE A 59 0.28 -1.27 15.91
N ASP A 60 -1.01 -1.20 15.64
CA ASP A 60 -1.81 -2.38 15.23
C ASP A 60 -1.45 -2.85 13.82
N TRP A 61 -1.44 -1.94 12.87
CA TRP A 61 -1.25 -2.22 11.45
C TRP A 61 -0.23 -1.29 10.81
N LEU A 62 0.64 -1.81 9.97
CA LEU A 62 1.43 -1.04 9.03
C LEU A 62 0.79 -1.15 7.63
N PHE A 63 0.61 -0.03 6.95
CA PHE A 63 0.20 -0.01 5.54
C PHE A 63 1.41 0.23 4.65
N ILE A 64 1.71 -0.69 3.74
CA ILE A 64 2.75 -0.51 2.72
C ILE A 64 2.07 -0.32 1.37
N ILE A 65 2.11 0.90 0.85
CA ILE A 65 1.43 1.28 -0.38
C ILE A 65 2.43 1.99 -1.31
N GLY A 66 2.59 1.46 -2.54
CA GLY A 66 3.48 2.04 -3.54
C GLY A 66 4.97 1.89 -3.24
N TRP A 67 5.36 1.04 -2.31
CA TRP A 67 6.74 0.74 -1.97
C TRP A 67 7.22 -0.49 -2.72
N SER A 68 8.41 -0.42 -3.33
CA SER A 68 8.91 -1.49 -4.23
C SER A 68 9.92 -2.45 -3.58
N GLN A 69 10.17 -2.32 -2.29
CA GLN A 69 11.07 -3.19 -1.54
C GLN A 69 10.28 -4.30 -0.85
N ILE A 70 10.88 -5.49 -0.77
CA ILE A 70 10.30 -6.63 -0.05
C ILE A 70 10.43 -6.39 1.45
N ALA A 71 9.36 -6.60 2.20
CA ALA A 71 9.37 -6.54 3.65
C ALA A 71 10.16 -7.72 4.23
N SER A 72 11.10 -7.44 5.13
CA SER A 72 11.82 -8.48 5.86
C SER A 72 10.94 -9.13 6.93
N GLN A 73 11.32 -10.32 7.40
CA GLN A 73 10.63 -10.98 8.50
C GLN A 73 10.59 -10.12 9.76
N ASP A 74 11.65 -9.37 10.04
CA ASP A 74 11.69 -8.43 11.17
C ASP A 74 10.67 -7.31 11.07
N LEU A 75 10.46 -6.78 9.85
CA LEU A 75 9.43 -5.79 9.59
C LEU A 75 8.04 -6.43 9.67
N LEU A 76 7.83 -7.62 9.10
CA LEU A 76 6.55 -8.33 9.16
C LEU A 76 6.11 -8.57 10.62
N ASN A 77 7.07 -8.81 11.52
CA ASN A 77 6.84 -9.05 12.94
C ASN A 77 6.91 -7.76 13.81
N SER A 78 6.96 -6.58 13.19
CA SER A 78 7.12 -5.32 13.93
C SER A 78 5.82 -4.71 14.43
N THR A 79 4.67 -5.25 14.04
CA THR A 79 3.34 -4.73 14.38
C THR A 79 2.48 -5.77 15.08
N ARG A 80 1.46 -5.33 15.84
CA ARG A 80 0.61 -6.26 16.61
C ARG A 80 -0.25 -7.19 15.77
N LYS A 81 -0.74 -6.72 14.60
CA LYS A 81 -1.71 -7.47 13.77
C LYS A 81 -1.19 -7.82 12.39
N GLY A 82 -0.13 -7.18 11.96
CA GLY A 82 0.54 -7.43 10.69
C GLY A 82 0.58 -6.23 9.76
N ILE A 83 0.92 -6.50 8.52
CA ILE A 83 1.11 -5.49 7.48
C ILE A 83 0.04 -5.64 6.40
N ILE A 84 -0.55 -4.53 6.00
CA ILE A 84 -1.49 -4.48 4.88
C ILE A 84 -0.77 -3.91 3.67
N GLY A 85 -0.72 -4.70 2.59
CA GLY A 85 -0.24 -4.30 1.28
C GLY A 85 -1.40 -3.96 0.34
N MET A 86 -1.11 -3.16 -0.68
CA MET A 86 -2.04 -2.91 -1.78
C MET A 86 -1.32 -3.07 -3.11
N HIS A 87 -1.79 -4.02 -3.91
CA HIS A 87 -1.17 -4.36 -5.20
C HIS A 87 -2.11 -4.05 -6.37
N PRO A 88 -1.64 -3.37 -7.44
CA PRO A 88 -2.52 -2.92 -8.53
C PRO A 88 -2.80 -4.01 -9.56
N THR A 89 -3.27 -5.18 -9.11
CA THR A 89 -3.86 -6.26 -9.90
C THR A 89 -4.97 -6.97 -9.12
N LEU A 90 -5.62 -7.92 -9.74
CA LEU A 90 -6.54 -8.88 -9.09
C LEU A 90 -5.74 -10.12 -8.68
N LEU A 91 -5.12 -10.08 -7.50
CA LEU A 91 -4.40 -11.25 -6.97
C LEU A 91 -5.32 -12.49 -6.92
N PRO A 92 -4.78 -13.69 -7.14
CA PRO A 92 -3.36 -14.04 -7.23
C PRO A 92 -2.71 -13.77 -8.60
N GLN A 93 -3.44 -13.21 -9.57
CA GLN A 93 -2.89 -12.90 -10.89
C GLN A 93 -2.05 -11.63 -10.86
N GLY A 94 -0.96 -11.60 -11.62
CA GLY A 94 -0.15 -10.40 -11.82
C GLY A 94 0.67 -9.98 -10.60
N ARG A 95 1.10 -10.91 -9.76
CA ARG A 95 2.08 -10.68 -8.70
C ARG A 95 3.36 -10.04 -9.23
N GLY A 96 4.08 -9.30 -8.38
CA GLY A 96 5.37 -8.72 -8.70
C GLY A 96 5.29 -7.29 -9.23
N ARG A 97 6.33 -6.85 -9.92
CA ARG A 97 6.55 -5.44 -10.29
C ARG A 97 5.90 -5.05 -11.61
N ALA A 98 5.74 -3.72 -11.81
CA ALA A 98 5.29 -3.11 -13.07
C ALA A 98 3.91 -3.59 -13.56
N SER A 99 3.01 -3.92 -12.66
CA SER A 99 1.70 -4.49 -12.96
C SER A 99 0.83 -3.60 -13.86
N ILE A 100 0.87 -2.28 -13.70
CA ILE A 100 0.12 -1.33 -14.55
C ILE A 100 0.55 -1.42 -16.02
N PRO A 101 1.83 -1.24 -16.41
CA PRO A 101 2.23 -1.40 -17.80
C PRO A 101 2.00 -2.81 -18.31
N TRP A 102 2.22 -3.85 -17.54
CA TRP A 102 1.96 -5.22 -17.97
C TRP A 102 0.48 -5.50 -18.23
N SER A 103 -0.43 -4.88 -17.52
CA SER A 103 -1.87 -4.99 -17.80
C SER A 103 -2.23 -4.47 -19.19
N ILE A 104 -1.57 -3.41 -19.64
CA ILE A 104 -1.76 -2.82 -20.97
C ILE A 104 -1.05 -3.66 -22.05
N ILE A 105 0.23 -4.00 -21.85
CA ILE A 105 1.04 -4.77 -22.80
C ILE A 105 0.40 -6.13 -23.10
N LYS A 106 -0.15 -6.79 -22.08
CA LYS A 106 -0.87 -8.07 -22.22
C LYS A 106 -2.29 -7.92 -22.76
N ASN A 107 -2.73 -6.69 -23.06
CA ASN A 107 -4.08 -6.40 -23.56
C ASN A 107 -5.16 -7.06 -22.71
N LEU A 108 -5.04 -6.96 -21.39
CA LEU A 108 -6.02 -7.54 -20.47
C LEU A 108 -7.37 -6.83 -20.62
N LYS A 109 -8.46 -7.56 -20.45
CA LYS A 109 -9.82 -6.99 -20.47
C LYS A 109 -10.16 -6.29 -19.15
N LYS A 110 -9.46 -6.66 -18.08
CA LYS A 110 -9.64 -6.11 -16.75
C LYS A 110 -8.36 -6.27 -15.92
N THR A 111 -8.20 -5.40 -14.95
CA THR A 111 -7.23 -5.48 -13.86
C THR A 111 -7.94 -5.06 -12.56
N GLY A 112 -7.22 -4.63 -11.55
CA GLY A 112 -7.84 -4.14 -10.33
C GLY A 112 -6.83 -3.70 -9.31
N VAL A 113 -7.29 -3.54 -8.08
CA VAL A 113 -6.46 -3.35 -6.90
C VAL A 113 -6.87 -4.37 -5.86
N THR A 114 -5.89 -5.05 -5.30
CA THR A 114 -6.06 -5.98 -4.17
C THR A 114 -5.46 -5.38 -2.92
N MET A 115 -6.24 -5.30 -1.87
CA MET A 115 -5.77 -5.11 -0.50
C MET A 115 -5.63 -6.48 0.15
N PHE A 116 -4.46 -6.77 0.73
CA PHE A 116 -4.14 -8.09 1.28
C PHE A 116 -3.27 -7.95 2.53
N LYS A 117 -3.25 -8.95 3.38
CA LYS A 117 -2.31 -9.05 4.49
C LYS A 117 -1.00 -9.62 3.96
N MET A 118 0.10 -8.90 4.14
CA MET A 118 1.41 -9.36 3.66
C MET A 118 1.91 -10.56 4.47
N ASP A 119 2.60 -11.45 3.78
CA ASP A 119 3.34 -12.58 4.31
C ASP A 119 4.81 -12.56 3.83
N ASP A 120 5.54 -13.64 3.98
CA ASP A 120 6.95 -13.78 3.61
C ASP A 120 7.19 -13.99 2.11
N CYS A 121 6.13 -14.24 1.34
CA CYS A 121 6.21 -14.37 -0.11
C CYS A 121 5.70 -13.12 -0.83
N VAL A 122 6.07 -12.95 -2.10
CA VAL A 122 5.70 -11.75 -2.87
C VAL A 122 4.23 -11.80 -3.27
N ASP A 123 3.45 -10.83 -2.76
CA ASP A 123 2.03 -10.63 -3.10
C ASP A 123 1.18 -11.92 -2.99
N SER A 124 1.43 -12.74 -1.96
CA SER A 124 0.80 -14.07 -1.81
C SER A 124 -0.17 -14.15 -0.65
N GLY A 125 -0.10 -13.23 0.28
CA GLY A 125 -0.88 -13.28 1.50
C GLY A 125 -2.40 -13.15 1.30
N PRO A 126 -3.18 -13.48 2.32
CA PRO A 126 -4.63 -13.57 2.23
C PRO A 126 -5.28 -12.22 1.89
N ILE A 127 -6.27 -12.27 1.02
CA ILE A 127 -6.95 -11.12 0.46
C ILE A 127 -7.97 -10.55 1.46
N ILE A 128 -7.92 -9.22 1.65
CA ILE A 128 -8.87 -8.47 2.46
C ILE A 128 -10.04 -7.99 1.60
N SER A 129 -9.75 -7.38 0.45
CA SER A 129 -10.76 -6.91 -0.49
C SER A 129 -10.13 -6.57 -1.83
N GLN A 130 -10.94 -6.59 -2.88
CA GLN A 130 -10.53 -6.24 -4.24
C GLN A 130 -11.52 -5.27 -4.87
N ILE A 131 -11.02 -4.46 -5.81
CA ILE A 131 -11.81 -3.67 -6.74
C ILE A 131 -11.32 -3.96 -8.15
N GLU A 132 -12.25 -4.37 -9.01
CA GLU A 132 -12.00 -4.61 -10.43
C GLU A 132 -12.00 -3.28 -11.20
N ILE A 133 -11.10 -3.16 -12.17
CA ILE A 133 -10.99 -2.03 -13.09
C ILE A 133 -11.10 -2.59 -14.51
N PRO A 134 -12.19 -2.31 -15.23
CA PRO A 134 -12.32 -2.72 -16.62
C PRO A 134 -11.31 -1.97 -17.51
N LEU A 135 -10.76 -2.66 -18.50
CA LEU A 135 -9.82 -2.10 -19.47
C LEU A 135 -10.42 -2.16 -20.87
N ASN A 136 -10.23 -1.11 -21.63
CA ASN A 136 -10.52 -1.06 -23.05
C ASN A 136 -9.22 -0.95 -23.87
N LYS A 137 -9.30 -1.15 -25.17
CA LYS A 137 -8.14 -1.11 -26.08
C LYS A 137 -7.45 0.27 -26.18
N GLN A 138 -8.11 1.33 -25.72
CA GLN A 138 -7.61 2.71 -25.80
C GLN A 138 -7.06 3.20 -24.46
N ILE A 139 -7.06 2.35 -23.42
CA ILE A 139 -6.58 2.74 -22.09
C ILE A 139 -5.10 3.13 -22.14
N THR A 140 -4.78 4.29 -21.62
CA THR A 140 -3.40 4.74 -21.46
C THR A 140 -2.87 4.41 -20.08
N ALA A 141 -1.55 4.35 -19.93
CA ALA A 141 -0.92 4.15 -18.61
C ALA A 141 -1.32 5.26 -17.62
N THR A 142 -1.44 6.51 -18.06
CA THR A 142 -1.87 7.63 -17.24
C THR A 142 -3.29 7.45 -16.74
N THR A 143 -4.22 7.07 -17.61
CA THR A 143 -5.62 6.84 -17.23
C THR A 143 -5.74 5.66 -16.28
N LEU A 144 -5.05 4.54 -16.57
CA LEU A 144 -5.07 3.39 -15.70
C LEU A 144 -4.47 3.70 -14.32
N TYR A 145 -3.38 4.45 -14.27
CA TYR A 145 -2.77 4.89 -13.02
C TYR A 145 -3.76 5.70 -12.15
N LYS A 146 -4.52 6.62 -12.77
CA LYS A 146 -5.57 7.38 -12.08
C LYS A 146 -6.66 6.45 -11.52
N ASN A 147 -7.16 5.52 -12.34
CA ASN A 147 -8.17 4.55 -11.91
C ASN A 147 -7.66 3.68 -10.74
N VAL A 148 -6.39 3.31 -10.77
CA VAL A 148 -5.74 2.56 -9.69
C VAL A 148 -5.70 3.39 -8.40
N ILE A 149 -5.35 4.68 -8.46
CA ILE A 149 -5.38 5.57 -7.28
C ILE A 149 -6.80 5.65 -6.70
N ASP A 150 -7.80 5.84 -7.55
CA ASP A 150 -9.21 5.91 -7.11
C ASP A 150 -9.66 4.59 -6.45
N ALA A 151 -9.28 3.45 -7.01
CA ALA A 151 -9.55 2.14 -6.44
C ALA A 151 -8.85 1.94 -5.07
N HIS A 152 -7.60 2.41 -4.90
CA HIS A 152 -6.91 2.42 -3.60
C HIS A 152 -7.72 3.21 -2.56
N CYS A 153 -8.16 4.42 -2.91
CA CYS A 153 -8.95 5.26 -2.03
C CYS A 153 -10.29 4.62 -1.64
N GLN A 154 -10.96 3.98 -2.60
CA GLN A 154 -12.22 3.28 -2.36
C GLN A 154 -12.02 2.07 -1.44
N LEU A 155 -10.98 1.25 -1.68
CA LEU A 155 -10.66 0.11 -0.81
C LEU A 155 -10.39 0.55 0.62
N ILE A 156 -9.57 1.58 0.81
CA ILE A 156 -9.29 2.11 2.14
C ILE A 156 -10.58 2.56 2.83
N LYS A 157 -11.42 3.35 2.16
CA LYS A 157 -12.71 3.79 2.74
C LYS A 157 -13.60 2.61 3.11
N LYS A 158 -13.73 1.63 2.23
CA LYS A 158 -14.57 0.44 2.42
C LYS A 158 -14.09 -0.44 3.58
N THR A 159 -12.77 -0.61 3.73
CA THR A 159 -12.22 -1.57 4.69
C THR A 159 -11.88 -0.96 6.05
N THR A 160 -11.69 0.36 6.15
CA THR A 160 -11.34 1.04 7.40
C THR A 160 -12.28 0.69 8.56
N PRO A 161 -13.63 0.67 8.42
CA PRO A 161 -14.49 0.28 9.53
C PRO A 161 -14.20 -1.13 10.05
N ALA A 162 -13.98 -2.10 9.14
CA ALA A 162 -13.67 -3.46 9.53
C ALA A 162 -12.30 -3.58 10.21
N ILE A 163 -11.32 -2.77 9.78
CA ILE A 163 -9.98 -2.68 10.40
C ILE A 163 -10.11 -2.16 11.83
N LEU A 164 -10.83 -1.06 12.02
CA LEU A 164 -11.01 -0.41 13.33
C LEU A 164 -11.80 -1.29 14.30
N HIS A 165 -12.85 -1.94 13.84
CA HIS A 165 -13.69 -2.83 14.66
C HIS A 165 -13.16 -4.27 14.79
N ARG A 166 -11.94 -4.56 14.34
CA ARG A 166 -11.31 -5.90 14.40
C ARG A 166 -12.15 -7.00 13.71
N LYS A 167 -12.87 -6.65 12.64
CA LYS A 167 -13.77 -7.56 11.90
C LYS A 167 -13.27 -7.86 10.48
N LEU A 168 -11.95 -7.79 10.25
CA LEU A 168 -11.39 -8.14 8.94
C LEU A 168 -11.66 -9.60 8.62
N LYS A 169 -12.24 -9.83 7.44
CA LYS A 169 -12.32 -11.16 6.83
C LYS A 169 -11.16 -11.31 5.85
N LEU A 170 -10.47 -12.44 5.95
CA LEU A 170 -9.37 -12.79 5.07
C LEU A 170 -9.78 -13.96 4.20
N THR A 171 -9.55 -13.83 2.89
CA THR A 171 -9.77 -14.91 1.91
C THR A 171 -8.41 -15.43 1.44
N PRO A 172 -8.14 -16.72 1.43
CA PRO A 172 -6.89 -17.32 0.96
C PRO A 172 -6.55 -16.93 -0.49
#